data_523a0d3f4499fd0006e4fa70880552b8
#
_entry.id   523a0d3f4499fd0006e4fa70880552b8
#
_cell.length_a   1.000
_cell.length_b   1.000
_cell.length_c   1.000
_cell.angle_alpha   90.00
_cell.angle_beta   90.00
_cell.angle_gamma   90.00
#
_symmetry.space_group_name_H-M   'P 1'
#
loop_
_entity.id
_entity.type
_entity.pdbx_description
1 polymer ?
#
loop_
_entity_poly.entity_id
_entity_poly.type
_entity_poly.pdbx_seq_one_letter_code
_entity_poly.pdbx_strand_id
1 'polypeptide(L)'
;MSILVNSETKILVQGITGQTGRLFAERMVAGGTPVVGGVTPGKGGALVAGLPVFDTMREAVAATGADAVLSCIAPAYVVDGLYEVVDAGIDLAVLYIENIPVHDAIKMCAYAKARGTRILGPNSAGAVSPGRANMADLNDANLRPGRIGIVSKSGTLTYEV
;
A
#
# COMPACT_ATOMS: atom_id res chain seq x y z
N MET A 1 1.22 -10.79 17.14
CA MET A 1 2.55 -10.43 16.60
C MET A 1 2.33 -9.88 15.20
N SER A 2 2.96 -8.77 14.86
CA SER A 2 2.88 -8.19 13.50
C SER A 2 4.22 -8.43 12.81
N ILE A 3 4.19 -8.76 11.50
CA ILE A 3 5.42 -9.05 10.75
C ILE A 3 5.78 -7.85 9.87
N LEU A 4 4.83 -7.33 9.09
CA LEU A 4 5.08 -6.25 8.13
C LEU A 4 4.40 -4.94 8.52
N VAL A 5 3.17 -5.01 9.05
CA VAL A 5 2.35 -3.83 9.36
C VAL A 5 1.76 -3.93 10.76
N ASN A 6 1.64 -2.81 11.45
CA ASN A 6 1.08 -2.72 12.80
C ASN A 6 0.37 -1.38 13.02
N SER A 7 -0.07 -1.11 14.24
CA SER A 7 -0.76 0.14 14.61
C SER A 7 0.11 1.41 14.53
N GLU A 8 1.42 1.28 14.40
CA GLU A 8 2.37 2.39 14.31
C GLU A 8 2.81 2.65 12.87
N THR A 9 2.52 1.70 11.95
CA THR A 9 2.86 1.82 10.53
C THR A 9 2.06 2.96 9.90
N LYS A 10 2.73 3.99 9.42
CA LYS A 10 2.09 5.15 8.77
C LYS A 10 1.95 4.89 7.28
N ILE A 11 0.72 4.77 6.82
CA ILE A 11 0.41 4.28 5.47
C ILE A 11 -0.05 5.42 4.57
N LEU A 12 0.52 5.49 3.36
CA LEU A 12 0.01 6.30 2.26
C LEU A 12 -0.73 5.42 1.25
N VAL A 13 -1.73 5.98 0.58
CA VAL A 13 -2.39 5.34 -0.57
C VAL A 13 -1.97 6.07 -1.85
N GLN A 14 -1.22 5.39 -2.71
CA GLN A 14 -0.85 5.91 -4.02
C GLN A 14 -1.99 5.67 -5.02
N GLY A 15 -2.43 6.72 -5.71
CA GLY A 15 -3.62 6.71 -6.54
C GLY A 15 -4.93 6.87 -5.75
N ILE A 16 -4.87 7.54 -4.59
CA ILE A 16 -6.00 7.69 -3.64
C ILE A 16 -7.26 8.30 -4.25
N THR A 17 -7.15 9.14 -5.27
CA THR A 17 -8.32 9.76 -5.93
C THR A 17 -8.98 8.86 -6.96
N GLY A 18 -8.33 7.78 -7.38
CA GLY A 18 -8.90 6.76 -8.26
C GLY A 18 -9.95 5.91 -7.53
N GLN A 19 -10.79 5.21 -8.29
CA GLN A 19 -11.87 4.39 -7.73
C GLN A 19 -11.35 3.36 -6.71
N THR A 20 -10.33 2.57 -7.09
CA THR A 20 -9.74 1.55 -6.23
C THR A 20 -9.05 2.16 -5.02
N GLY A 21 -8.21 3.20 -5.23
CA GLY A 21 -7.50 3.86 -4.13
C GLY A 21 -8.42 4.51 -3.11
N ARG A 22 -9.53 5.12 -3.57
CA ARG A 22 -10.56 5.69 -2.70
C ARG A 22 -11.25 4.61 -1.87
N LEU A 23 -11.65 3.50 -2.50
CA LEU A 23 -12.29 2.39 -1.80
C LEU A 23 -11.39 1.82 -0.69
N PHE A 24 -10.12 1.59 -1.00
CA PHE A 24 -9.15 1.15 0.01
C PHE A 24 -8.97 2.16 1.12
N ALA A 25 -8.80 3.45 0.81
CA ALA A 25 -8.65 4.50 1.81
C ALA A 25 -9.86 4.55 2.76
N GLU A 26 -11.07 4.53 2.23
CA GLU A 26 -12.31 4.53 3.02
C GLU A 26 -12.42 3.31 3.94
N ARG A 27 -12.12 2.10 3.43
CA ARG A 27 -12.15 0.86 4.22
C ARG A 27 -11.06 0.86 5.30
N MET A 28 -9.86 1.26 4.96
CA MET A 28 -8.72 1.30 5.88
C MET A 28 -8.98 2.28 7.03
N VAL A 29 -9.50 3.47 6.73
CA VAL A 29 -9.88 4.46 7.75
C VAL A 29 -11.00 3.93 8.64
N ALA A 30 -12.06 3.35 8.04
CA ALA A 30 -13.17 2.77 8.79
C ALA A 30 -12.73 1.59 9.69
N GLY A 31 -11.74 0.82 9.26
CA GLY A 31 -11.14 -0.29 10.03
C GLY A 31 -10.08 0.15 11.06
N GLY A 32 -9.84 1.46 11.21
CA GLY A 32 -8.84 1.98 12.16
C GLY A 32 -7.38 1.76 11.73
N THR A 33 -7.13 1.44 10.46
CA THR A 33 -5.78 1.35 9.91
C THR A 33 -5.15 2.75 9.85
N PRO A 34 -3.88 2.93 10.26
CA PRO A 34 -3.26 4.24 10.36
C PRO A 34 -2.84 4.81 9.00
N VAL A 35 -3.82 5.19 8.18
CA VAL A 35 -3.63 5.88 6.91
C VAL A 35 -3.44 7.37 7.20
N VAL A 36 -2.34 7.92 6.73
CA VAL A 36 -1.94 9.32 7.01
C VAL A 36 -2.14 10.27 5.82
N GLY A 37 -2.50 9.73 4.65
CA GLY A 37 -2.73 10.52 3.45
C GLY A 37 -2.67 9.68 2.18
N GLY A 38 -2.65 10.34 1.04
CA GLY A 38 -2.45 9.69 -0.24
C GLY A 38 -1.79 10.58 -1.27
N VAL A 39 -1.39 9.98 -2.37
CA VAL A 39 -0.69 10.67 -3.46
C VAL A 39 -1.45 10.49 -4.76
N THR A 40 -1.68 11.59 -5.45
CA THR A 40 -2.16 11.62 -6.83
C THR A 40 -1.65 12.91 -7.48
N PRO A 41 -0.78 12.84 -8.50
CA PRO A 41 -0.25 14.01 -9.18
C PRO A 41 -1.34 14.95 -9.71
N GLY A 42 -1.18 16.25 -9.47
CA GLY A 42 -2.14 17.29 -9.89
C GLY A 42 -3.42 17.34 -9.04
N LYS A 43 -3.44 16.66 -7.87
CA LYS A 43 -4.57 16.65 -6.92
C LYS A 43 -4.18 17.07 -5.51
N GLY A 44 -2.96 17.61 -5.35
CA GLY A 44 -2.49 18.12 -4.07
C GLY A 44 -3.45 19.14 -3.46
N GLY A 45 -3.65 19.07 -2.14
CA GLY A 45 -4.60 19.89 -1.40
C GLY A 45 -6.04 19.38 -1.37
N ALA A 46 -6.39 18.35 -2.16
CA ALA A 46 -7.69 17.69 -2.05
C ALA A 46 -7.79 16.83 -0.77
N LEU A 47 -9.02 16.43 -0.43
CA LEU A 47 -9.28 15.49 0.65
C LEU A 47 -10.01 14.26 0.11
N VAL A 48 -9.59 13.06 0.53
CA VAL A 48 -10.27 11.79 0.26
C VAL A 48 -10.43 11.04 1.57
N ALA A 49 -11.64 10.67 1.94
CA ALA A 49 -11.97 10.04 3.23
C ALA A 49 -11.43 10.83 4.45
N GLY A 50 -11.38 12.16 4.36
CA GLY A 50 -10.79 13.03 5.38
C GLY A 50 -9.27 13.11 5.39
N LEU A 51 -8.60 12.37 4.48
CA LEU A 51 -7.13 12.30 4.38
C LEU A 51 -6.60 13.33 3.39
N PRO A 52 -5.44 13.97 3.67
CA PRO A 52 -4.80 14.89 2.74
C PRO A 52 -4.27 14.16 1.51
N VAL A 53 -4.39 14.80 0.35
CA VAL A 53 -3.80 14.33 -0.91
C VAL A 53 -2.61 15.21 -1.25
N PHE A 54 -1.50 14.59 -1.65
CA PHE A 54 -0.26 15.24 -2.06
C PHE A 54 -0.01 15.00 -3.55
N ASP A 55 0.78 15.86 -4.18
CA ASP A 55 1.16 15.71 -5.59
C ASP A 55 2.30 14.71 -5.77
N THR A 56 3.20 14.62 -4.81
CA THR A 56 4.37 13.72 -4.87
C THR A 56 4.52 12.86 -3.61
N MET A 57 5.14 11.70 -3.77
CA MET A 57 5.44 10.81 -2.64
C MET A 57 6.42 11.48 -1.66
N ARG A 58 7.39 12.23 -2.17
CA ARG A 58 8.36 12.97 -1.35
C ARG A 58 7.69 13.99 -0.44
N GLU A 59 6.74 14.78 -0.97
CA GLU A 59 5.95 15.72 -0.16
C GLU A 59 5.14 15.00 0.89
N ALA A 60 4.47 13.91 0.51
CA ALA A 60 3.65 13.12 1.42
C ALA A 60 4.48 12.55 2.58
N VAL A 61 5.64 11.94 2.28
CA VAL A 61 6.54 11.38 3.31
C VAL A 61 7.09 12.49 4.21
N ALA A 62 7.52 13.62 3.65
CA ALA A 62 8.02 14.76 4.44
C ALA A 62 6.97 15.32 5.39
N ALA A 63 5.70 15.37 4.97
CA ALA A 63 4.60 15.91 5.77
C ALA A 63 4.08 14.92 6.83
N THR A 64 4.12 13.61 6.58
CA THR A 64 3.44 12.60 7.40
C THR A 64 4.39 11.66 8.14
N GLY A 65 5.62 11.52 7.65
CA GLY A 65 6.58 10.51 8.12
C GLY A 65 6.12 9.10 7.81
N ALA A 66 5.45 8.89 6.67
CA ALA A 66 4.98 7.58 6.25
C ALA A 66 6.13 6.63 5.94
N ASP A 67 5.95 5.36 6.31
CA ASP A 67 6.90 4.26 6.14
C ASP A 67 6.38 3.13 5.24
N ALA A 68 5.08 3.14 4.94
CA ALA A 68 4.45 2.15 4.05
C ALA A 68 3.54 2.81 3.01
N VAL A 69 3.38 2.14 1.87
CA VAL A 69 2.47 2.56 0.80
C VAL A 69 1.64 1.40 0.28
N LEU A 70 0.34 1.63 0.07
CA LEU A 70 -0.52 0.79 -0.76
C LEU A 70 -0.66 1.46 -2.12
N SER A 71 -0.15 0.82 -3.17
CA SER A 71 -0.19 1.35 -4.53
C SER A 71 -1.38 0.77 -5.30
N CYS A 72 -2.26 1.67 -5.76
CA CYS A 72 -3.49 1.39 -6.51
C CYS A 72 -3.51 2.14 -7.87
N ILE A 73 -2.35 2.46 -8.42
CA ILE A 73 -2.23 3.17 -9.70
C ILE A 73 -2.38 2.22 -10.89
N ALA A 74 -2.68 2.76 -12.08
CA ALA A 74 -2.80 1.93 -13.27
C ALA A 74 -1.45 1.32 -13.70
N PRO A 75 -1.44 0.12 -14.34
CA PRO A 75 -0.21 -0.58 -14.73
C PRO A 75 0.76 0.26 -15.57
N ALA A 76 0.24 1.16 -16.41
CA ALA A 76 1.06 2.03 -17.25
C ALA A 76 1.98 3.00 -16.46
N TYR A 77 1.64 3.30 -15.21
CA TYR A 77 2.37 4.27 -14.38
C TYR A 77 3.13 3.61 -13.22
N VAL A 78 3.06 2.28 -13.09
CA VAL A 78 3.56 1.59 -11.89
C VAL A 78 5.07 1.67 -11.75
N VAL A 79 5.81 1.65 -12.85
CA VAL A 79 7.29 1.70 -12.81
C VAL A 79 7.76 3.02 -12.23
N ASP A 80 7.28 4.12 -12.80
CA ASP A 80 7.62 5.47 -12.35
C ASP A 80 7.11 5.72 -10.94
N GLY A 81 5.87 5.30 -10.66
CA GLY A 81 5.28 5.42 -9.33
C GLY A 81 6.03 4.65 -8.26
N LEU A 82 6.57 3.45 -8.58
CA LEU A 82 7.38 2.71 -7.61
C LEU A 82 8.77 3.35 -7.42
N TYR A 83 9.38 3.87 -8.47
CA TYR A 83 10.65 4.58 -8.33
C TYR A 83 10.49 5.79 -7.40
N GLU A 84 9.41 6.54 -7.55
CA GLU A 84 9.08 7.65 -6.66
C GLU A 84 8.89 7.20 -5.21
N VAL A 85 8.20 6.08 -4.97
CA VAL A 85 8.02 5.47 -3.63
C VAL A 85 9.37 5.11 -3.00
N VAL A 86 10.23 4.45 -3.76
CA VAL A 86 11.57 4.01 -3.31
C VAL A 86 12.48 5.20 -3.02
N ASP A 87 12.47 6.22 -3.91
CA ASP A 87 13.30 7.42 -3.75
C ASP A 87 12.81 8.34 -2.62
N ALA A 88 11.55 8.21 -2.22
CA ALA A 88 11.02 8.87 -1.02
C ALA A 88 11.38 8.17 0.29
N GLY A 89 12.02 6.99 0.25
CA GLY A 89 12.50 6.27 1.42
C GLY A 89 11.44 5.43 2.13
N ILE A 90 10.43 4.96 1.42
CA ILE A 90 9.39 4.06 1.96
C ILE A 90 9.99 2.67 2.20
N ASP A 91 9.74 2.12 3.39
CA ASP A 91 10.25 0.79 3.79
C ASP A 91 9.45 -0.37 3.17
N LEU A 92 8.13 -0.20 3.05
CA LEU A 92 7.21 -1.23 2.53
C LEU A 92 6.30 -0.69 1.44
N ALA A 93 6.35 -1.28 0.25
CA ALA A 93 5.43 -1.03 -0.85
C ALA A 93 4.56 -2.27 -1.11
N VAL A 94 3.25 -2.13 -0.90
CA VAL A 94 2.26 -3.14 -1.26
C VAL A 94 1.67 -2.78 -2.62
N LEU A 95 1.92 -3.61 -3.63
CA LEU A 95 1.47 -3.39 -5.00
C LEU A 95 0.23 -4.25 -5.28
N TYR A 96 -0.94 -3.64 -5.19
CA TYR A 96 -2.23 -4.27 -5.52
C TYR A 96 -2.39 -4.51 -7.03
N ILE A 97 -1.64 -3.78 -7.82
CA ILE A 97 -1.70 -3.71 -9.27
C ILE A 97 -1.32 -5.05 -9.91
N GLU A 98 -2.07 -5.46 -10.91
CA GLU A 98 -1.80 -6.62 -11.76
C GLU A 98 -1.47 -6.21 -13.21
N ASN A 99 -1.17 -7.18 -14.06
CA ASN A 99 -0.86 -6.99 -15.49
C ASN A 99 0.38 -6.12 -15.77
N ILE A 100 1.37 -6.17 -14.87
CA ILE A 100 2.66 -5.51 -15.08
C ILE A 100 3.54 -6.41 -15.96
N PRO A 101 4.16 -5.88 -17.02
CA PRO A 101 5.12 -6.64 -17.83
C PRO A 101 6.25 -7.22 -16.97
N VAL A 102 6.61 -8.48 -17.24
CA VAL A 102 7.62 -9.21 -16.42
C VAL A 102 8.95 -8.46 -16.37
N HIS A 103 9.42 -7.89 -17.48
CA HIS A 103 10.67 -7.13 -17.52
C HIS A 103 10.63 -5.89 -16.64
N ASP A 104 9.49 -5.22 -16.56
CA ASP A 104 9.31 -4.05 -15.70
C ASP A 104 9.24 -4.47 -14.24
N ALA A 105 8.54 -5.55 -13.93
CA ALA A 105 8.51 -6.11 -12.56
C ALA A 105 9.92 -6.50 -12.09
N ILE A 106 10.76 -7.11 -12.93
CA ILE A 106 12.15 -7.44 -12.59
C ILE A 106 12.97 -6.17 -12.27
N LYS A 107 12.86 -5.14 -13.11
CA LYS A 107 13.57 -3.86 -12.91
C LYS A 107 13.13 -3.18 -11.60
N MET A 108 11.82 -3.12 -11.38
CA MET A 108 11.23 -2.55 -10.17
C MET A 108 11.71 -3.24 -8.91
N CYS A 109 11.67 -4.58 -8.88
CA CYS A 109 12.14 -5.37 -7.75
C CYS A 109 13.64 -5.19 -7.50
N ALA A 110 14.46 -5.15 -8.55
CA ALA A 110 15.89 -4.91 -8.42
C ALA A 110 16.20 -3.52 -7.87
N TYR A 111 15.49 -2.50 -8.35
CA TYR A 111 15.64 -1.11 -7.90
C TYR A 111 15.28 -0.94 -6.42
N ALA A 112 14.13 -1.46 -6.02
CA ALA A 112 13.67 -1.42 -4.64
C ALA A 112 14.61 -2.16 -3.69
N LYS A 113 15.01 -3.38 -4.07
CA LYS A 113 15.96 -4.20 -3.29
C LYS A 113 17.28 -3.49 -3.05
N ALA A 114 17.82 -2.83 -4.08
CA ALA A 114 19.10 -2.11 -3.99
C ALA A 114 19.03 -0.90 -3.02
N ARG A 115 17.83 -0.40 -2.71
CA ARG A 115 17.59 0.76 -1.83
C ARG A 115 16.92 0.43 -0.51
N GLY A 116 16.66 -0.85 -0.24
CA GLY A 116 16.12 -1.31 1.03
C GLY A 116 14.60 -1.33 1.12
N THR A 117 13.87 -0.88 0.10
CA THR A 117 12.40 -0.96 0.06
C THR A 117 11.97 -2.40 -0.18
N ARG A 118 11.11 -2.91 0.69
CA ARG A 118 10.47 -4.21 0.53
C ARG A 118 9.21 -4.09 -0.32
N ILE A 119 9.09 -4.95 -1.34
CA ILE A 119 7.89 -5.05 -2.17
C ILE A 119 7.09 -6.28 -1.75
N LEU A 120 5.79 -6.10 -1.57
CA LEU A 120 4.79 -7.16 -1.51
C LEU A 120 3.92 -7.08 -2.76
N GLY A 121 4.07 -8.02 -3.66
CA GLY A 121 3.48 -7.99 -5.00
C GLY A 121 4.54 -7.98 -6.11
N PRO A 122 4.17 -7.57 -7.34
CA PRO A 122 2.83 -7.09 -7.78
C PRO A 122 1.73 -8.16 -7.69
N ASN A 123 0.51 -7.77 -7.98
CA ASN A 123 -0.68 -8.62 -7.88
C ASN A 123 -0.82 -9.24 -6.48
N SER A 124 -0.70 -8.42 -5.44
CA SER A 124 -0.80 -8.86 -4.05
C SER A 124 -2.19 -8.57 -3.48
N ALA A 125 -2.75 -9.55 -2.78
CA ALA A 125 -3.94 -9.34 -1.97
C ALA A 125 -3.69 -8.41 -0.77
N GLY A 126 -2.43 -8.14 -0.44
CA GLY A 126 -2.04 -7.20 0.60
C GLY A 126 -1.38 -7.82 1.83
N ALA A 127 -1.28 -7.02 2.88
CA ALA A 127 -0.77 -7.40 4.19
C ALA A 127 -1.75 -6.98 5.27
N VAL A 128 -1.99 -7.84 6.26
CA VAL A 128 -2.89 -7.55 7.36
C VAL A 128 -2.32 -8.04 8.70
N SER A 129 -2.50 -7.22 9.73
CA SER A 129 -2.35 -7.59 11.14
C SER A 129 -3.70 -7.32 11.81
N PRO A 130 -4.53 -8.34 12.03
CA PRO A 130 -5.89 -8.18 12.51
C PRO A 130 -5.99 -7.32 13.77
N GLY A 131 -6.90 -6.33 13.76
CA GLY A 131 -7.11 -5.38 14.85
C GLY A 131 -5.99 -4.32 14.99
N ARG A 132 -5.06 -4.21 14.03
CA ARG A 132 -3.94 -3.24 14.07
C ARG A 132 -3.80 -2.44 12.77
N ALA A 133 -3.69 -3.13 11.63
CA ALA A 133 -3.59 -2.52 10.31
C ALA A 133 -4.00 -3.50 9.23
N ASN A 134 -4.75 -3.02 8.24
CA ASN A 134 -5.20 -3.81 7.10
C ASN A 134 -4.90 -3.07 5.80
N MET A 135 -3.83 -3.48 5.10
CA MET A 135 -3.46 -3.06 3.75
C MET A 135 -3.83 -4.14 2.72
N ALA A 136 -4.86 -4.94 3.01
CA ALA A 136 -5.26 -6.06 2.19
C ALA A 136 -6.69 -5.89 1.67
N ASP A 137 -7.01 -6.59 0.59
CA ASP A 137 -8.38 -6.74 0.12
C ASP A 137 -9.12 -7.85 0.92
N LEU A 138 -9.04 -7.75 2.25
CA LEU A 138 -9.68 -8.64 3.20
C LEU A 138 -10.62 -7.82 4.09
N ASN A 139 -11.80 -8.39 4.36
CA ASN A 139 -12.76 -7.73 5.25
C ASN A 139 -12.36 -7.91 6.72
N ASP A 140 -12.19 -6.80 7.44
CA ASP A 140 -11.85 -6.81 8.87
C ASP A 140 -12.84 -7.62 9.74
N ALA A 141 -14.10 -7.71 9.34
CA ALA A 141 -15.11 -8.49 10.03
C ALA A 141 -14.79 -10.01 10.07
N ASN A 142 -14.00 -10.50 9.12
CA ASN A 142 -13.59 -11.90 9.02
C ASN A 142 -12.26 -12.18 9.71
N LEU A 143 -11.59 -11.14 10.21
CA LEU A 143 -10.24 -11.23 10.76
C LEU A 143 -10.25 -11.17 12.28
N ARG A 144 -9.44 -12.02 12.91
CA ARG A 144 -9.28 -12.01 14.38
C ARG A 144 -7.80 -12.04 14.77
N PRO A 145 -7.41 -11.30 15.80
CA PRO A 145 -6.07 -11.44 16.38
C PRO A 145 -5.82 -12.88 16.84
N GLY A 146 -4.63 -13.41 16.51
CA GLY A 146 -4.27 -14.78 16.83
C GLY A 146 -2.77 -15.01 16.87
N ARG A 147 -2.38 -16.28 16.99
CA ARG A 147 -0.98 -16.73 17.03
C ARG A 147 -0.52 -17.35 15.71
N ILE A 148 -1.44 -17.55 14.77
CA ILE A 148 -1.15 -18.17 13.47
C ILE A 148 -0.84 -17.05 12.48
N GLY A 149 0.30 -17.16 11.80
CA GLY A 149 0.66 -16.31 10.66
C GLY A 149 0.50 -17.08 9.36
N ILE A 150 -0.02 -16.40 8.34
CA ILE A 150 -0.24 -16.99 7.01
C ILE A 150 0.61 -16.22 6.01
N VAL A 151 1.36 -16.93 5.17
CA VAL A 151 2.05 -16.40 4.00
C VAL A 151 1.56 -17.19 2.79
N SER A 152 0.92 -16.50 1.87
CA SER A 152 0.32 -17.14 0.69
C SER A 152 0.83 -16.48 -0.59
N LYS A 153 1.02 -17.28 -1.64
CA LYS A 153 1.23 -16.82 -3.01
C LYS A 153 -0.07 -16.77 -3.82
N SER A 154 -1.17 -17.26 -3.26
CA SER A 154 -2.46 -17.27 -3.93
C SER A 154 -3.31 -16.13 -3.41
N GLY A 155 -3.73 -15.22 -4.29
CA GLY A 155 -4.71 -14.19 -3.97
C GLY A 155 -6.02 -14.83 -3.51
N THR A 156 -6.62 -15.67 -4.34
CA THR A 156 -7.94 -16.25 -4.10
C THR A 156 -7.97 -17.17 -2.86
N LEU A 157 -7.02 -18.09 -2.71
CA LEU A 157 -7.01 -19.01 -1.56
C LEU A 157 -6.73 -18.29 -0.23
N THR A 158 -6.17 -17.08 -0.25
CA THR A 158 -5.97 -16.29 0.97
C THR A 158 -7.31 -15.89 1.61
N TYR A 159 -8.40 -15.84 0.84
CA TYR A 159 -9.72 -15.50 1.36
C TYR A 159 -10.45 -16.70 2.00
N GLU A 160 -9.96 -17.91 1.76
CA GLU A 160 -10.60 -19.15 2.24
C GLU A 160 -10.04 -19.65 3.59
N VAL A 161 -9.01 -18.98 4.11
CA VAL A 161 -8.29 -19.33 5.34
C VAL A 161 -8.61 -18.33 6.43
#